data_6007d0f546be9dd08a3eb485b8a5579e
#
_entry.id   6007d0f546be9dd08a3eb485b8a5579e
#
_cell.length_a   1.000
_cell.length_b   1.000
_cell.length_c   1.000
_cell.angle_alpha   90.00
_cell.angle_beta   90.00
_cell.angle_gamma   90.00
#
_symmetry.space_group_name_H-M   'P 1'
#
loop_
_entity.id
_entity.type
_entity.pdbx_description
1 polymer ?
#
loop_
_entity_poly.entity_id
_entity_poly.type
_entity_poly.pdbx_seq_one_letter_code
_entity_poly.pdbx_strand_id
1 'polypeptide(L)'
;MFENKTEEQAKKEILDMVAEYCDTFHNKKKEFEPGDRITYASRVYDHEEMCNLVDSALEFWLTSGRYTDEFEKAFAKYLGVKYCSLVNSGSSANLNAFMALTSPLLGERQVKPGDEMITVAAGFPTTVTPAIQYGVVPVFIDITIPQYNICLLYTSDAADEARSVD
;
A
#
# COMPACT_ATOMS: atom_id res chain seq x y z
N MET A 1 13.13 1.51 38.06
CA MET A 1 13.78 1.39 36.75
C MET A 1 14.06 2.77 36.16
N PHE A 2 13.09 3.71 36.16
CA PHE A 2 13.25 5.03 35.51
C PHE A 2 13.35 6.24 36.47
N GLU A 3 13.32 6.04 37.78
CA GLU A 3 13.19 7.11 38.80
C GLU A 3 14.26 8.22 38.76
N ASN A 4 15.44 7.94 38.20
CA ASN A 4 16.53 8.93 38.11
C ASN A 4 16.98 9.19 36.66
N LYS A 5 16.11 8.93 35.67
CA LYS A 5 16.42 9.10 34.25
C LYS A 5 15.60 10.23 33.64
N THR A 6 16.17 10.89 32.65
CA THR A 6 15.35 11.75 31.79
C THR A 6 14.45 10.89 30.90
N GLU A 7 13.40 11.47 30.34
CA GLU A 7 12.51 10.80 29.40
C GLU A 7 13.29 10.19 28.21
N GLU A 8 14.22 10.95 27.64
CA GLU A 8 15.07 10.48 26.54
C GLU A 8 15.94 9.27 26.94
N GLN A 9 16.51 9.28 28.15
CA GLN A 9 17.29 8.15 28.64
C GLN A 9 16.43 6.92 28.86
N ALA A 10 15.22 7.08 29.41
CA ALA A 10 14.27 6.00 29.63
C ALA A 10 13.79 5.42 28.29
N LYS A 11 13.45 6.27 27.35
CA LYS A 11 13.03 5.91 25.99
C LYS A 11 14.12 5.12 25.26
N LYS A 12 15.37 5.61 25.31
CA LYS A 12 16.50 4.90 24.72
C LYS A 12 16.66 3.48 25.28
N GLU A 13 16.56 3.32 26.59
CA GLU A 13 16.67 2.00 27.24
C GLU A 13 15.56 1.04 26.81
N ILE A 14 14.33 1.54 26.63
CA ILE A 14 13.22 0.75 26.09
C ILE A 14 13.52 0.29 24.68
N LEU A 15 13.98 1.18 23.80
CA LEU A 15 14.31 0.88 22.42
C LEU A 15 15.49 -0.10 22.30
N ASP A 16 16.52 0.05 23.14
CA ASP A 16 17.64 -0.90 23.21
C ASP A 16 17.15 -2.31 23.59
N MET A 17 16.21 -2.43 24.54
CA MET A 17 15.59 -3.72 24.90
C MET A 17 14.73 -4.29 23.76
N VAL A 18 14.02 -3.46 23.01
CA VAL A 18 13.25 -3.89 21.83
C VAL A 18 14.19 -4.46 20.76
N ALA A 19 15.30 -3.76 20.49
CA ALA A 19 16.31 -4.21 19.53
C ALA A 19 16.89 -5.58 19.95
N GLU A 20 17.32 -5.72 21.22
CA GLU A 20 17.86 -6.97 21.76
C GLU A 20 16.86 -8.12 21.64
N TYR A 21 15.58 -7.86 21.97
CA TYR A 21 14.51 -8.86 21.84
C TYR A 21 14.35 -9.32 20.39
N CYS A 22 14.28 -8.37 19.45
CA CYS A 22 14.11 -8.68 18.03
C CYS A 22 15.29 -9.48 17.49
N ASP A 23 16.51 -9.08 17.79
CA ASP A 23 17.73 -9.74 17.31
C ASP A 23 17.86 -11.14 17.90
N THR A 24 17.44 -11.33 19.16
CA THR A 24 17.52 -12.62 19.83
C THR A 24 16.51 -13.63 19.28
N PHE A 25 15.27 -13.21 19.02
CA PHE A 25 14.17 -14.13 18.77
C PHE A 25 13.64 -14.11 17.33
N HIS A 26 13.82 -13.01 16.59
CA HIS A 26 13.14 -12.81 15.29
C HIS A 26 14.10 -12.64 14.10
N ASN A 27 15.29 -12.08 14.29
CA ASN A 27 16.22 -11.76 13.20
C ASN A 27 17.19 -12.90 12.87
N LYS A 28 16.88 -14.13 13.28
CA LYS A 28 17.70 -15.30 12.91
C LYS A 28 17.53 -15.56 11.41
N LYS A 29 18.56 -15.26 10.64
CA LYS A 29 18.62 -15.65 9.22
C LYS A 29 18.63 -17.18 9.15
N LYS A 30 17.55 -17.75 8.63
CA LYS A 30 17.53 -19.16 8.23
C LYS A 30 18.12 -19.25 6.83
N GLU A 31 19.18 -20.06 6.65
CA GLU A 31 19.64 -20.40 5.31
C GLU A 31 18.57 -21.25 4.63
N PHE A 32 18.31 -20.93 3.36
CA PHE A 32 17.34 -21.66 2.55
C PHE A 32 17.95 -23.01 2.15
N GLU A 33 17.23 -24.09 2.41
CA GLU A 33 17.62 -25.43 2.01
C GLU A 33 16.67 -25.99 0.94
N PRO A 34 17.16 -26.87 0.04
CA PRO A 34 16.30 -27.56 -0.91
C PRO A 34 15.17 -28.31 -0.20
N GLY A 35 13.93 -28.00 -0.55
CA GLY A 35 12.72 -28.53 0.09
C GLY A 35 12.04 -27.57 1.06
N ASP A 36 12.66 -26.45 1.40
CA ASP A 36 12.01 -25.40 2.17
C ASP A 36 10.86 -24.77 1.36
N ARG A 37 9.81 -24.37 2.07
CA ARG A 37 8.68 -23.69 1.46
C ARG A 37 9.08 -22.30 0.99
N ILE A 38 8.94 -22.05 -0.31
CA ILE A 38 9.03 -20.69 -0.87
C ILE A 38 7.72 -19.99 -0.62
N THR A 39 7.75 -18.89 0.13
CA THR A 39 6.58 -18.05 0.37
C THR A 39 6.41 -17.04 -0.76
N TYR A 40 5.18 -16.81 -1.21
CA TYR A 40 4.87 -15.82 -2.26
C TYR A 40 5.04 -14.37 -1.75
N ALA A 41 4.93 -14.17 -0.45
CA ALA A 41 5.15 -12.90 0.22
C ALA A 41 5.83 -13.15 1.56
N SER A 42 6.89 -12.42 1.83
CA SER A 42 7.56 -12.42 3.12
C SER A 42 7.78 -10.99 3.60
N ARG A 43 7.98 -10.86 4.88
CA ARG A 43 8.29 -9.59 5.51
C ARG A 43 9.79 -9.48 5.64
N VAL A 44 10.35 -8.37 5.19
CA VAL A 44 11.76 -8.05 5.31
C VAL A 44 11.85 -6.82 6.19
N TYR A 45 11.89 -7.04 7.48
CA TYR A 45 12.11 -6.01 8.49
C TYR A 45 12.93 -6.61 9.64
N ASP A 46 13.57 -5.76 10.40
CA ASP A 46 14.38 -6.13 11.55
C ASP A 46 14.00 -5.31 12.80
N HIS A 47 14.95 -5.04 13.68
CA HIS A 47 14.67 -4.28 14.88
C HIS A 47 14.43 -2.78 14.61
N GLU A 48 14.89 -2.24 13.48
CA GLU A 48 14.74 -0.81 13.19
C GLU A 48 13.27 -0.44 13.03
N GLU A 49 12.48 -1.23 12.28
CA GLU A 49 11.04 -1.01 12.14
C GLU A 49 10.31 -1.17 13.47
N MET A 50 10.70 -2.16 14.27
CA MET A 50 10.09 -2.38 15.58
C MET A 50 10.42 -1.27 16.57
N CYS A 51 11.66 -0.77 16.55
CA CYS A 51 12.06 0.38 17.36
C CYS A 51 11.29 1.63 16.96
N ASN A 52 11.14 1.91 15.65
CA ASN A 52 10.35 3.04 15.15
C ASN A 52 8.88 2.95 15.56
N LEU A 53 8.29 1.75 15.52
CA LEU A 53 6.92 1.53 15.97
C LEU A 53 6.75 1.83 17.47
N VAL A 54 7.66 1.33 18.29
CA VAL A 54 7.64 1.56 19.75
C VAL A 54 7.92 3.03 20.05
N ASP A 55 8.88 3.66 19.36
CA ASP A 55 9.18 5.08 19.50
C ASP A 55 7.95 5.95 19.23
N SER A 56 7.23 5.66 18.14
CA SER A 56 5.97 6.34 17.82
C SER A 56 4.91 6.12 18.90
N ALA A 57 4.78 4.90 19.44
CA ALA A 57 3.83 4.60 20.50
C ALA A 57 4.12 5.34 21.81
N LEU A 58 5.40 5.53 22.13
CA LEU A 58 5.86 6.25 23.33
C LEU A 58 5.58 7.76 23.28
N GLU A 59 5.25 8.32 22.11
CA GLU A 59 4.79 9.70 22.01
C GLU A 59 3.36 9.91 22.53
N PHE A 60 2.65 8.84 22.88
CA PHE A 60 1.23 8.86 23.30
C PHE A 60 0.28 9.54 22.32
N TRP A 61 0.73 9.78 21.10
CA TRP A 61 -0.09 10.26 20.00
C TRP A 61 -0.37 9.11 19.03
N LEU A 62 -1.46 8.38 19.27
CA LEU A 62 -1.77 7.11 18.59
C LEU A 62 -2.56 7.31 17.27
N THR A 63 -2.39 8.44 16.63
CA THR A 63 -2.95 8.76 15.31
C THR A 63 -1.84 9.25 14.38
N SER A 64 -2.21 9.93 13.29
CA SER A 64 -1.25 10.57 12.39
C SER A 64 -0.38 11.58 13.16
N GLY A 65 0.94 11.42 13.09
CA GLY A 65 1.94 12.22 13.81
C GLY A 65 3.20 12.42 12.98
N ARG A 66 4.35 12.69 13.66
CA ARG A 66 5.59 13.04 12.98
C ARG A 66 6.07 11.99 11.96
N TYR A 67 5.91 10.70 12.26
CA TYR A 67 6.29 9.63 11.32
C TYR A 67 5.48 9.67 10.04
N THR A 68 4.18 10.02 10.11
CA THR A 68 3.36 10.24 8.93
C THR A 68 3.88 11.39 8.10
N ASP A 69 4.17 12.54 8.74
CA ASP A 69 4.67 13.73 8.06
C ASP A 69 6.03 13.50 7.40
N GLU A 70 6.93 12.81 8.09
CA GLU A 70 8.26 12.45 7.59
C GLU A 70 8.15 11.49 6.39
N PHE A 71 7.32 10.45 6.51
CA PHE A 71 7.09 9.50 5.43
C PHE A 71 6.50 10.17 4.19
N GLU A 72 5.44 10.96 4.34
CA GLU A 72 4.78 11.63 3.22
C GLU A 72 5.73 12.54 2.45
N LYS A 73 6.55 13.31 3.16
CA LYS A 73 7.57 14.18 2.55
C LYS A 73 8.66 13.39 1.85
N ALA A 74 9.20 12.36 2.52
CA ALA A 74 10.28 11.55 1.98
C ALA A 74 9.84 10.74 0.77
N PHE A 75 8.66 10.12 0.83
CA PHE A 75 8.13 9.30 -0.24
C PHE A 75 7.69 10.12 -1.45
N ALA A 76 7.05 11.28 -1.24
CA ALA A 76 6.75 12.22 -2.31
C ALA A 76 8.03 12.67 -3.05
N LYS A 77 9.09 13.00 -2.30
CA LYS A 77 10.40 13.35 -2.87
C LYS A 77 11.02 12.18 -3.66
N TYR A 78 10.96 10.96 -3.11
CA TYR A 78 11.49 9.77 -3.77
C TYR A 78 10.81 9.49 -5.11
N LEU A 79 9.49 9.65 -5.18
CA LEU A 79 8.71 9.46 -6.40
C LEU A 79 8.74 10.67 -7.36
N GLY A 80 9.30 11.81 -6.95
CA GLY A 80 9.31 13.04 -7.75
C GLY A 80 7.93 13.69 -7.90
N VAL A 81 7.00 13.42 -6.96
CA VAL A 81 5.66 14.01 -6.92
C VAL A 81 5.56 15.08 -5.85
N LYS A 82 4.55 15.95 -5.96
CA LYS A 82 4.39 17.08 -5.05
C LYS A 82 3.79 16.67 -3.71
N TYR A 83 2.91 15.70 -3.70
CA TYR A 83 2.16 15.28 -2.52
C TYR A 83 2.14 13.77 -2.40
N CYS A 84 2.12 13.29 -1.18
CA CYS A 84 1.83 11.92 -0.79
C CYS A 84 0.83 11.97 0.36
N SER A 85 -0.05 10.99 0.44
CA SER A 85 -0.96 10.80 1.57
C SER A 85 -0.84 9.38 2.07
N LEU A 86 -0.40 9.23 3.32
CA LEU A 86 -0.29 7.94 3.97
C LEU A 86 -1.66 7.45 4.43
N VAL A 87 -1.94 6.19 4.19
CA VAL A 87 -3.16 5.50 4.62
C VAL A 87 -2.80 4.20 5.33
N ASN A 88 -3.76 3.63 6.04
CA ASN A 88 -3.55 2.44 6.88
C ASN A 88 -3.36 1.12 6.11
N SER A 89 -3.63 1.09 4.81
CA SER A 89 -3.50 -0.12 3.99
C SER A 89 -3.49 0.18 2.50
N GLY A 90 -2.99 -0.77 1.68
CA GLY A 90 -3.09 -0.70 0.23
C GLY A 90 -4.54 -0.66 -0.27
N SER A 91 -5.46 -1.30 0.42
CA SER A 91 -6.90 -1.23 0.11
C SER A 91 -7.44 0.19 0.25
N SER A 92 -7.06 0.89 1.32
CA SER A 92 -7.42 2.30 1.51
C SER A 92 -6.72 3.22 0.51
N ALA A 93 -5.48 2.87 0.09
CA ALA A 93 -4.80 3.61 -0.96
C ALA A 93 -5.54 3.50 -2.30
N ASN A 94 -5.96 2.29 -2.69
CA ASN A 94 -6.76 2.08 -3.89
C ASN A 94 -8.11 2.83 -3.82
N LEU A 95 -8.77 2.79 -2.67
CA LEU A 95 -10.03 3.52 -2.46
C LEU A 95 -9.83 5.03 -2.63
N ASN A 96 -8.85 5.61 -1.95
CA ASN A 96 -8.58 7.04 -2.03
C ASN A 96 -8.15 7.47 -3.44
N ALA A 97 -7.30 6.69 -4.11
CA ALA A 97 -6.88 6.97 -5.47
C ALA A 97 -8.07 6.95 -6.45
N PHE A 98 -8.93 5.94 -6.33
CA PHE A 98 -10.14 5.84 -7.15
C PHE A 98 -11.11 7.00 -6.85
N MET A 99 -11.37 7.28 -5.58
CA MET A 99 -12.26 8.38 -5.19
C MET A 99 -11.76 9.76 -5.62
N ALA A 100 -10.45 9.95 -5.77
CA ALA A 100 -9.91 11.18 -6.35
C ALA A 100 -10.34 11.36 -7.82
N LEU A 101 -10.53 10.28 -8.57
CA LEU A 101 -11.02 10.32 -9.96
C LEU A 101 -12.50 10.69 -10.06
N THR A 102 -13.26 10.52 -8.98
CA THR A 102 -14.68 10.89 -8.93
C THR A 102 -14.92 12.34 -8.50
N SER A 103 -13.85 13.11 -8.28
CA SER A 103 -13.94 14.48 -7.83
C SER A 103 -14.59 15.41 -8.88
N PRO A 104 -15.59 16.23 -8.50
CA PRO A 104 -16.17 17.22 -9.40
C PRO A 104 -15.17 18.25 -9.94
N LEU A 105 -14.03 18.42 -9.27
CA LEU A 105 -12.95 19.31 -9.71
C LEU A 105 -12.31 18.87 -11.04
N LEU A 106 -12.52 17.61 -11.44
CA LEU A 106 -12.02 17.09 -12.72
C LEU A 106 -12.89 17.50 -13.92
N GLY A 107 -14.08 18.07 -13.69
CA GLY A 107 -14.99 18.49 -14.76
C GLY A 107 -15.38 17.30 -15.66
N GLU A 108 -15.14 17.41 -16.96
CA GLU A 108 -15.48 16.37 -17.94
C GLU A 108 -14.68 15.07 -17.76
N ARG A 109 -13.53 15.12 -17.08
CA ARG A 109 -12.71 13.93 -16.75
C ARG A 109 -13.13 13.23 -15.48
N GLN A 110 -14.18 13.68 -14.83
CA GLN A 110 -14.74 13.05 -13.65
C GLN A 110 -15.30 11.67 -13.99
N VAL A 111 -14.87 10.64 -13.26
CA VAL A 111 -15.50 9.32 -13.32
C VAL A 111 -16.87 9.36 -12.67
N LYS A 112 -17.88 8.80 -13.34
CA LYS A 112 -19.29 8.81 -12.92
C LYS A 112 -19.82 7.38 -12.77
N PRO A 113 -20.88 7.18 -11.98
CA PRO A 113 -21.62 5.90 -12.00
C PRO A 113 -22.08 5.54 -13.42
N GLY A 114 -21.83 4.29 -13.80
CA GLY A 114 -22.11 3.78 -15.15
C GLY A 114 -20.94 3.85 -16.12
N ASP A 115 -19.87 4.59 -15.80
CA ASP A 115 -18.63 4.54 -16.57
C ASP A 115 -17.99 3.16 -16.47
N GLU A 116 -17.12 2.82 -17.42
CA GLU A 116 -16.42 1.54 -17.45
C GLU A 116 -14.98 1.68 -16.97
N MET A 117 -14.51 0.65 -16.26
CA MET A 117 -13.12 0.53 -15.82
C MET A 117 -12.54 -0.79 -16.32
N ILE A 118 -11.57 -0.70 -17.24
CA ILE A 118 -10.83 -1.88 -17.72
C ILE A 118 -9.89 -2.37 -16.60
N THR A 119 -9.96 -3.66 -16.33
CA THR A 119 -9.14 -4.31 -15.30
C THR A 119 -8.85 -5.76 -15.65
N VAL A 120 -7.97 -6.42 -14.92
CA VAL A 120 -7.69 -7.85 -15.08
C VAL A 120 -8.37 -8.66 -14.00
N ALA A 121 -8.87 -9.86 -14.35
CA ALA A 121 -9.44 -10.78 -13.38
C ALA A 121 -8.39 -11.41 -12.45
N ALA A 122 -7.14 -11.55 -12.93
CA ALA A 122 -6.00 -12.04 -12.16
C ALA A 122 -5.41 -10.94 -11.28
N GLY A 123 -6.18 -10.42 -10.34
CA GLY A 123 -5.79 -9.32 -9.46
C GLY A 123 -6.38 -9.45 -8.07
N PHE A 124 -5.96 -8.55 -7.18
CA PHE A 124 -6.49 -8.51 -5.83
C PHE A 124 -7.85 -7.80 -5.82
N PRO A 125 -8.86 -8.31 -5.08
CA PRO A 125 -10.23 -7.76 -5.13
C PRO A 125 -10.31 -6.26 -4.84
N THR A 126 -9.45 -5.73 -3.97
CA THR A 126 -9.44 -4.30 -3.60
C THR A 126 -9.01 -3.36 -4.73
N THR A 127 -8.51 -3.89 -5.85
CA THR A 127 -8.26 -3.10 -7.06
C THR A 127 -9.59 -2.72 -7.75
N VAL A 128 -10.59 -3.58 -7.66
CA VAL A 128 -11.88 -3.43 -8.35
C VAL A 128 -12.99 -2.91 -7.43
N THR A 129 -12.93 -3.28 -6.15
CA THR A 129 -13.98 -2.95 -5.17
C THR A 129 -14.36 -1.46 -5.14
N PRO A 130 -13.44 -0.48 -5.16
CA PRO A 130 -13.81 0.94 -5.15
C PRO A 130 -14.68 1.35 -6.34
N ALA A 131 -14.38 0.81 -7.53
CA ALA A 131 -15.16 1.09 -8.73
C ALA A 131 -16.60 0.57 -8.60
N ILE A 132 -16.76 -0.68 -8.14
CA ILE A 132 -18.08 -1.28 -7.91
C ILE A 132 -18.86 -0.51 -6.85
N GLN A 133 -18.22 -0.12 -5.76
CA GLN A 133 -18.86 0.67 -4.69
C GLN A 133 -19.40 2.01 -5.18
N TYR A 134 -18.72 2.63 -6.14
CA TYR A 134 -19.13 3.88 -6.72
C TYR A 134 -20.14 3.72 -7.88
N GLY A 135 -20.40 2.51 -8.34
CA GLY A 135 -21.32 2.22 -9.44
C GLY A 135 -20.67 2.25 -10.83
N VAL A 136 -19.34 2.15 -10.90
CA VAL A 136 -18.59 1.98 -12.15
C VAL A 136 -18.59 0.50 -12.53
N VAL A 137 -18.69 0.20 -13.81
CA VAL A 137 -18.77 -1.14 -14.37
C VAL A 137 -17.36 -1.69 -14.65
N PRO A 138 -16.89 -2.73 -13.95
CA PRO A 138 -15.60 -3.33 -14.26
C PRO A 138 -15.69 -4.16 -15.53
N VAL A 139 -14.82 -3.88 -16.49
CA VAL A 139 -14.64 -4.67 -17.72
C VAL A 139 -13.37 -5.50 -17.55
N PHE A 140 -13.56 -6.81 -17.37
CA PHE A 140 -12.44 -7.73 -17.15
C PHE A 140 -11.87 -8.18 -18.48
N ILE A 141 -10.55 -8.03 -18.61
CA ILE A 141 -9.77 -8.54 -19.73
C ILE A 141 -8.71 -9.52 -19.24
N ASP A 142 -8.27 -10.38 -20.15
CA ASP A 142 -7.33 -11.44 -19.83
C ASP A 142 -5.90 -10.92 -19.67
N ILE A 143 -5.02 -11.79 -19.18
CA ILE A 143 -3.60 -11.54 -19.02
C ILE A 143 -2.78 -12.37 -19.99
N THR A 144 -1.60 -11.87 -20.36
CA THR A 144 -0.64 -12.58 -21.19
C THR A 144 0.25 -13.48 -20.34
N ILE A 145 0.31 -14.77 -20.63
CA ILE A 145 1.19 -15.72 -19.95
C ILE A 145 2.49 -15.86 -20.78
N PRO A 146 3.68 -15.81 -20.20
CA PRO A 146 4.02 -15.81 -18.76
C PRO A 146 4.24 -14.42 -18.15
N GLN A 147 4.01 -13.33 -18.86
CA GLN A 147 4.32 -11.97 -18.39
C GLN A 147 3.33 -11.45 -17.35
N TYR A 148 2.12 -11.98 -17.32
CA TYR A 148 1.01 -11.60 -16.45
C TYR A 148 0.57 -10.12 -16.59
N ASN A 149 0.93 -9.49 -17.69
CA ASN A 149 0.47 -8.15 -18.06
C ASN A 149 -0.90 -8.24 -18.75
N ILE A 150 -1.61 -7.11 -18.75
CA ILE A 150 -2.87 -6.95 -19.46
C ILE A 150 -2.71 -7.31 -20.94
N CYS A 151 -3.64 -8.11 -21.49
CA CYS A 151 -3.60 -8.49 -22.92
C CYS A 151 -4.10 -7.33 -23.78
N LEU A 152 -3.19 -6.63 -24.44
CA LEU A 152 -3.50 -5.45 -25.25
C LEU A 152 -4.32 -5.77 -26.50
N LEU A 153 -4.40 -7.02 -26.93
CA LEU A 153 -5.24 -7.43 -28.08
C LEU A 153 -6.73 -7.26 -27.80
N TYR A 154 -7.15 -7.40 -26.54
CA TYR A 154 -8.53 -7.16 -26.14
C TYR A 154 -8.89 -5.69 -25.98
N THR A 155 -7.93 -4.82 -25.78
CA THR A 155 -8.21 -3.38 -25.60
C THR A 155 -8.61 -2.67 -26.91
N SER A 156 -8.15 -3.17 -28.05
CA SER A 156 -8.54 -2.64 -29.36
C SER A 156 -9.94 -3.11 -29.77
N ASP A 157 -10.26 -4.39 -29.56
CA ASP A 157 -11.55 -4.97 -29.96
C ASP A 157 -12.71 -4.50 -29.07
N ALA A 158 -12.49 -4.42 -27.76
CA ALA A 158 -13.51 -3.93 -26.82
C ALA A 158 -13.85 -2.44 -27.04
N ALA A 159 -12.87 -1.63 -27.46
CA ALA A 159 -13.12 -0.24 -27.80
C ALA A 159 -13.88 -0.05 -29.11
N ASP A 160 -13.76 -0.99 -30.05
CA ASP A 160 -14.45 -0.97 -31.34
C ASP A 160 -15.87 -1.57 -31.23
N GLU A 161 -16.08 -2.60 -30.39
CA GLU A 161 -17.43 -3.13 -30.13
C GLU A 161 -18.29 -2.15 -29.34
N ALA A 162 -17.74 -1.42 -28.36
CA ALA A 162 -18.49 -0.38 -27.64
C ALA A 162 -18.93 0.79 -28.51
N ARG A 163 -18.32 0.99 -29.68
CA ARG A 163 -18.72 2.00 -30.69
C ARG A 163 -19.72 1.50 -31.70
N SER A 164 -19.97 0.19 -31.75
CA SER A 164 -20.87 -0.43 -32.75
C SER A 164 -22.28 -0.72 -32.25
N VAL A 165 -22.62 -0.34 -31.02
CA VAL A 165 -23.98 -0.43 -30.49
C VAL A 165 -24.64 0.94 -30.59
N ASP A 166 -25.13 1.26 -31.77
CA ASP A 166 -26.17 2.29 -32.02
C ASP A 166 -27.56 1.65 -31.92
#